data_1c2c5f122c0ebd7f83602d9b2883ff93
#
_entry.id   1c2c5f122c0ebd7f83602d9b2883ff93
#
_cell.length_a   1.000
_cell.length_b   1.000
_cell.length_c   1.000
_cell.angle_alpha   90.00
_cell.angle_beta   90.00
_cell.angle_gamma   90.00
#
_symmetry.space_group_name_H-M   'P 1'
#
loop_
_entity.id
_entity.type
_entity.pdbx_description
1 polymer ?
#
loop_
_entity_poly.entity_id
_entity_poly.type
_entity_poly.pdbx_seq_one_letter_code
_entity_poly.pdbx_strand_id
1 'polypeptide(L)'
;GVVKFDSSVKPRQIKILTRKEASESTKIQVAVRPWKQYDYDYWASYGIEKQWLKYGEVYAVSHKIITKKDKETGKCKKYIFPADELSFVFTEYKEGKLSMKIYQPYNTKGFKWCSCMDASVISLWTKVPEYGDRIVICSSLKDALVLSCQCHIPAIALQGEGYNISDTACTELRRRYKQVFICFDVDAPGLKDAEALSKKTGFRNVVPDLHGEKDLSDYYKSLTDKQQFKQLETLFH
;
A
#
# COMPACT_ATOMS: atom_id res chain seq x y z
N GLY A 1 -34.83 -29.22 -9.58
CA GLY A 1 -33.89 -30.31 -9.43
C GLY A 1 -32.97 -30.08 -8.26
N VAL A 2 -33.05 -30.95 -7.25
CA VAL A 2 -32.18 -30.88 -6.05
C VAL A 2 -30.82 -31.45 -6.46
N VAL A 3 -29.76 -30.66 -6.40
CA VAL A 3 -28.39 -31.12 -6.59
C VAL A 3 -27.99 -31.95 -5.36
N LYS A 4 -27.90 -33.27 -5.50
CA LYS A 4 -27.34 -34.16 -4.46
C LYS A 4 -25.83 -33.96 -4.42
N PHE A 5 -25.31 -33.51 -3.29
CA PHE A 5 -23.88 -33.52 -3.02
C PHE A 5 -23.42 -34.94 -2.78
N ASP A 6 -22.43 -35.38 -3.55
CA ASP A 6 -21.77 -36.67 -3.37
C ASP A 6 -20.87 -36.58 -2.11
N SER A 7 -21.29 -37.27 -1.04
CA SER A 7 -20.58 -37.32 0.25
C SER A 7 -19.33 -38.21 0.22
N SER A 8 -19.00 -38.85 -0.91
CA SER A 8 -17.83 -39.72 -1.04
C SER A 8 -16.54 -38.95 -1.42
N VAL A 9 -16.64 -37.67 -1.76
CA VAL A 9 -15.47 -36.82 -2.07
C VAL A 9 -14.78 -36.45 -0.77
N LYS A 10 -13.69 -37.15 -0.40
CA LYS A 10 -12.80 -36.72 0.70
C LYS A 10 -12.40 -35.29 0.49
N PRO A 11 -12.55 -34.40 1.50
CA PRO A 11 -12.10 -33.02 1.36
C PRO A 11 -10.61 -33.04 1.02
N ARG A 12 -10.25 -32.46 -0.13
CA ARG A 12 -8.85 -32.24 -0.48
C ARG A 12 -8.22 -31.44 0.66
N GLN A 13 -7.18 -31.98 1.27
CA GLN A 13 -6.39 -31.23 2.22
C GLN A 13 -5.86 -29.98 1.50
N ILE A 14 -6.40 -28.83 1.86
CA ILE A 14 -5.92 -27.54 1.33
C ILE A 14 -4.60 -27.29 2.02
N LYS A 15 -3.48 -27.48 1.31
CA LYS A 15 -2.17 -27.08 1.81
C LYS A 15 -2.16 -25.56 1.90
N ILE A 16 -2.11 -25.03 3.12
CA ILE A 16 -1.92 -23.60 3.36
C ILE A 16 -0.50 -23.27 2.92
N LEU A 17 -0.37 -22.54 1.80
CA LEU A 17 0.93 -22.08 1.31
C LEU A 17 1.43 -20.95 2.22
N THR A 18 2.71 -20.95 2.50
CA THR A 18 3.34 -19.78 3.12
C THR A 18 3.21 -18.56 2.20
N ARG A 19 3.23 -17.36 2.73
CA ARG A 19 3.12 -16.11 1.95
C ARG A 19 4.18 -16.03 0.85
N LYS A 20 5.41 -16.51 1.13
CA LYS A 20 6.51 -16.57 0.15
C LYS A 20 6.19 -17.54 -0.98
N GLU A 21 5.75 -18.77 -0.68
CA GLU A 21 5.39 -19.77 -1.69
C GLU A 21 4.20 -19.35 -2.56
N ALA A 22 3.21 -18.64 -1.99
CA ALA A 22 2.10 -18.08 -2.74
C ALA A 22 2.57 -16.98 -3.70
N SER A 23 3.50 -16.12 -3.27
CA SER A 23 4.11 -15.07 -4.08
C SER A 23 4.89 -15.63 -5.28
N GLU A 24 5.67 -16.68 -5.09
CA GLU A 24 6.47 -17.31 -6.17
C GLU A 24 5.62 -18.05 -7.19
N SER A 25 4.47 -18.59 -6.79
CA SER A 25 3.58 -19.36 -7.66
C SER A 25 2.48 -18.55 -8.34
N THR A 26 2.29 -17.29 -7.94
CA THR A 26 1.21 -16.43 -8.39
C THR A 26 1.75 -15.14 -8.97
N LYS A 27 1.43 -14.87 -10.22
CA LYS A 27 1.73 -13.60 -10.88
C LYS A 27 0.45 -12.79 -11.05
N ILE A 28 0.49 -11.53 -10.62
CA ILE A 28 -0.59 -10.57 -10.79
C ILE A 28 -0.23 -9.60 -11.91
N GLN A 29 -1.15 -9.37 -12.81
CA GLN A 29 -1.10 -8.35 -13.86
C GLN A 29 -2.44 -7.62 -13.90
N VAL A 30 -2.48 -6.46 -14.50
CA VAL A 30 -3.69 -5.66 -14.65
C VAL A 30 -3.85 -5.18 -16.08
N ALA A 31 -5.09 -4.96 -16.50
CA ALA A 31 -5.41 -4.12 -17.64
C ALA A 31 -5.81 -2.75 -17.09
N VAL A 32 -5.05 -1.72 -17.43
CA VAL A 32 -5.38 -0.34 -17.05
C VAL A 32 -6.45 0.23 -17.97
N ARG A 33 -7.17 1.24 -17.49
CA ARG A 33 -8.14 2.01 -18.26
C ARG A 33 -7.86 3.51 -18.14
N PRO A 34 -8.41 4.32 -19.03
CA PRO A 34 -8.40 5.77 -18.85
C PRO A 34 -9.07 6.15 -17.53
N TRP A 35 -8.53 7.21 -16.92
CA TRP A 35 -9.12 7.82 -15.73
C TRP A 35 -10.47 8.45 -16.07
N LYS A 36 -11.42 8.31 -15.17
CA LYS A 36 -12.74 8.96 -15.22
C LYS A 36 -12.85 10.00 -14.12
N GLN A 37 -13.85 10.87 -14.20
CA GLN A 37 -14.02 11.94 -13.22
C GLN A 37 -14.18 11.39 -11.81
N TYR A 38 -14.97 10.34 -11.63
CA TYR A 38 -15.20 9.74 -10.32
C TYR A 38 -13.92 9.14 -9.68
N ASP A 39 -12.91 8.74 -10.48
CA ASP A 39 -11.62 8.32 -9.95
C ASP A 39 -10.88 9.51 -9.33
N TYR A 40 -10.89 10.65 -10.03
CA TYR A 40 -10.28 11.87 -9.51
C TYR A 40 -11.02 12.39 -8.30
N ASP A 41 -12.35 12.35 -8.30
CA ASP A 41 -13.17 12.77 -7.17
C ASP A 41 -12.89 11.92 -5.93
N TYR A 42 -12.71 10.61 -6.13
CA TYR A 42 -12.30 9.70 -5.05
C TYR A 42 -10.98 10.15 -4.41
N TRP A 43 -9.93 10.34 -5.20
CA TRP A 43 -8.61 10.71 -4.69
C TRP A 43 -8.58 12.15 -4.15
N ALA A 44 -9.29 13.07 -4.78
CA ALA A 44 -9.44 14.44 -4.31
C ALA A 44 -10.11 14.51 -2.92
N SER A 45 -11.03 13.58 -2.62
CA SER A 45 -11.63 13.49 -1.28
C SER A 45 -10.61 13.21 -0.18
N TYR A 46 -9.47 12.61 -0.52
CA TYR A 46 -8.30 12.39 0.35
C TYR A 46 -7.21 13.44 0.16
N GLY A 47 -7.47 14.53 -0.57
CA GLY A 47 -6.50 15.57 -0.81
C GLY A 47 -5.36 15.19 -1.76
N ILE A 48 -5.51 14.11 -2.52
CA ILE A 48 -4.49 13.64 -3.45
C ILE A 48 -4.86 14.08 -4.87
N GLU A 49 -4.11 15.04 -5.38
CA GLU A 49 -4.33 15.62 -6.69
C GLU A 49 -3.76 14.74 -7.82
N LYS A 50 -4.23 14.98 -9.03
CA LYS A 50 -3.84 14.24 -10.24
C LYS A 50 -2.34 14.10 -10.44
N GLN A 51 -1.57 15.16 -10.19
CA GLN A 51 -0.12 15.14 -10.31
C GLN A 51 0.55 14.16 -9.32
N TRP A 52 -0.01 14.02 -8.12
CA TRP A 52 0.47 13.10 -7.10
C TRP A 52 0.13 11.65 -7.40
N LEU A 53 -0.98 11.40 -8.08
CA LEU A 53 -1.31 10.06 -8.59
C LEU A 53 -0.31 9.61 -9.66
N LYS A 54 0.09 10.53 -10.55
CA LYS A 54 1.16 10.27 -11.52
C LYS A 54 2.51 10.07 -10.82
N TYR A 55 2.82 10.90 -9.85
CA TYR A 55 4.04 10.78 -9.04
C TYR A 55 4.11 9.42 -8.33
N GLY A 56 3.01 8.96 -7.73
CA GLY A 56 2.89 7.67 -7.06
C GLY A 56 2.73 6.47 -7.98
N GLU A 57 2.75 6.67 -9.32
CA GLU A 57 2.52 5.62 -10.31
C GLU A 57 1.25 4.81 -10.03
N VAL A 58 0.18 5.54 -9.76
CA VAL A 58 -1.17 5.00 -9.55
C VAL A 58 -1.92 5.00 -10.87
N TYR A 59 -2.56 3.89 -11.21
CA TYR A 59 -3.34 3.76 -12.44
C TYR A 59 -4.72 3.16 -12.16
N ALA A 60 -5.73 3.60 -12.92
CA ALA A 60 -7.07 3.03 -12.86
C ALA A 60 -7.12 1.66 -13.58
N VAL A 61 -7.81 0.69 -13.00
CA VAL A 61 -7.81 -0.71 -13.45
C VAL A 61 -9.17 -1.11 -13.99
N SER A 62 -9.19 -1.85 -15.11
CA SER A 62 -10.39 -2.47 -15.68
C SER A 62 -10.49 -3.96 -15.38
N HIS A 63 -9.36 -4.68 -15.41
CA HIS A 63 -9.33 -6.12 -15.16
C HIS A 63 -8.10 -6.52 -14.35
N LYS A 64 -8.30 -7.53 -13.52
CA LYS A 64 -7.25 -8.25 -12.77
C LYS A 64 -6.93 -9.54 -13.52
N ILE A 65 -5.66 -9.80 -13.72
CA ILE A 65 -5.17 -10.98 -14.42
C ILE A 65 -4.27 -11.74 -13.46
N ILE A 66 -4.75 -12.89 -13.01
CA ILE A 66 -4.03 -13.72 -12.05
C ILE A 66 -3.54 -14.98 -12.76
N THR A 67 -2.24 -15.16 -12.84
CA THR A 67 -1.62 -16.37 -13.37
C THR A 67 -1.12 -17.22 -12.21
N LYS A 68 -1.61 -18.43 -12.11
CA LYS A 68 -1.16 -19.42 -11.12
C LYS A 68 -0.39 -20.52 -11.81
N LYS A 69 0.81 -20.83 -11.31
CA LYS A 69 1.59 -21.98 -11.75
C LYS A 69 1.22 -23.18 -10.87
N ASP A 70 0.77 -24.24 -11.51
CA ASP A 70 0.55 -25.53 -10.85
C ASP A 70 1.90 -26.12 -10.45
N LYS A 71 2.07 -26.48 -9.20
CA LYS A 71 3.37 -26.93 -8.64
C LYS A 71 3.75 -28.34 -9.12
N GLU A 72 2.76 -29.19 -9.39
CA GLU A 72 3.01 -30.59 -9.80
C GLU A 72 3.27 -30.69 -11.29
N THR A 73 2.45 -30.00 -12.10
CA THR A 73 2.52 -30.09 -13.56
C THR A 73 3.34 -28.99 -14.21
N GLY A 74 3.69 -27.94 -13.45
CA GLY A 74 4.38 -26.74 -13.96
C GLY A 74 3.52 -25.88 -14.90
N LYS A 75 2.28 -26.28 -15.21
CA LYS A 75 1.39 -25.58 -16.14
C LYS A 75 0.86 -24.29 -15.50
N CYS A 76 0.82 -23.22 -16.30
CA CYS A 76 0.25 -21.94 -15.88
C CYS A 76 -1.23 -21.84 -16.28
N LYS A 77 -2.09 -21.51 -15.31
CA LYS A 77 -3.48 -21.12 -15.56
C LYS A 77 -3.64 -19.63 -15.38
N LYS A 78 -4.27 -18.98 -16.35
CA LYS A 78 -4.56 -17.55 -16.38
C LYS A 78 -6.04 -17.33 -16.12
N TYR A 79 -6.35 -16.48 -15.15
CA TYR A 79 -7.70 -16.09 -14.76
C TYR A 79 -7.84 -14.58 -14.98
N ILE A 80 -8.88 -14.16 -15.67
CA ILE A 80 -9.17 -12.74 -15.93
C ILE A 80 -10.48 -12.40 -15.22
N PHE A 81 -10.43 -11.39 -14.36
CA PHE A 81 -11.58 -10.93 -13.60
C PHE A 81 -11.78 -9.44 -13.86
N PRO A 82 -13.03 -8.98 -14.04
CA PRO A 82 -13.30 -7.56 -14.00
C PRO A 82 -12.87 -7.00 -12.65
N ALA A 83 -12.33 -5.80 -12.65
CA ALA A 83 -12.07 -5.04 -11.44
C ALA A 83 -13.35 -4.30 -11.01
N ASP A 84 -13.43 -3.91 -9.74
CA ASP A 84 -14.50 -3.04 -9.27
C ASP A 84 -14.43 -1.69 -10.01
N GLU A 85 -15.54 -0.94 -10.06
CA GLU A 85 -15.59 0.33 -10.77
C GLU A 85 -14.51 1.30 -10.28
N LEU A 86 -14.39 1.45 -8.94
CA LEU A 86 -13.24 2.09 -8.31
C LEU A 86 -12.18 1.04 -7.99
N SER A 87 -11.22 0.93 -8.87
CA SER A 87 -10.10 0.01 -8.73
C SER A 87 -8.83 0.65 -9.26
N PHE A 88 -7.77 0.59 -8.46
CA PHE A 88 -6.49 1.19 -8.76
C PHE A 88 -5.36 0.17 -8.61
N VAL A 89 -4.26 0.39 -9.30
CA VAL A 89 -3.02 -0.35 -9.09
C VAL A 89 -1.93 0.62 -8.69
N PHE A 90 -1.20 0.27 -7.64
CA PHE A 90 0.04 0.91 -7.23
C PHE A 90 1.18 0.10 -7.81
N THR A 91 2.09 0.78 -8.48
CA THR A 91 3.24 0.13 -9.11
C THR A 91 4.54 0.66 -8.51
N GLU A 92 5.53 -0.22 -8.38
CA GLU A 92 6.85 0.14 -7.89
C GLU A 92 7.91 -0.72 -8.59
N TYR A 93 9.01 -0.11 -8.98
CA TYR A 93 10.15 -0.81 -9.53
C TYR A 93 11.21 -1.04 -8.47
N LYS A 94 11.66 -2.29 -8.36
CA LYS A 94 12.80 -2.65 -7.54
C LYS A 94 13.68 -3.64 -8.30
N GLU A 95 14.96 -3.32 -8.43
CA GLU A 95 15.95 -4.19 -9.10
C GLU A 95 15.49 -4.66 -10.49
N GLY A 96 14.90 -3.74 -11.26
CA GLY A 96 14.40 -4.01 -12.61
C GLY A 96 13.11 -4.83 -12.68
N LYS A 97 12.50 -5.17 -11.53
CA LYS A 97 11.22 -5.88 -11.45
C LYS A 97 10.09 -4.93 -11.10
N LEU A 98 9.01 -4.99 -11.89
CA LEU A 98 7.76 -4.29 -11.60
C LEU A 98 6.94 -5.08 -10.58
N SER A 99 6.63 -4.45 -9.48
CA SER A 99 5.72 -4.97 -8.44
C SER A 99 4.38 -4.23 -8.48
N MET A 100 3.31 -4.93 -8.16
CA MET A 100 1.95 -4.38 -8.24
C MET A 100 1.13 -4.72 -6.99
N LYS A 101 0.36 -3.72 -6.53
CA LYS A 101 -0.64 -3.86 -5.48
C LYS A 101 -1.95 -3.26 -5.96
N ILE A 102 -2.99 -4.06 -6.08
CA ILE A 102 -4.32 -3.63 -6.51
C ILE A 102 -5.11 -3.20 -5.29
N TYR A 103 -5.76 -2.05 -5.39
CA TYR A 103 -6.61 -1.47 -4.37
C TYR A 103 -8.03 -1.26 -4.89
N GLN A 104 -9.00 -1.86 -4.21
CA GLN A 104 -10.43 -1.75 -4.50
C GLN A 104 -11.13 -1.28 -3.23
N PRO A 105 -11.28 0.05 -3.02
CA PRO A 105 -11.69 0.63 -1.74
C PRO A 105 -13.03 0.10 -1.22
N TYR A 106 -13.97 -0.15 -2.10
CA TYR A 106 -15.33 -0.56 -1.75
C TYR A 106 -15.61 -2.05 -1.91
N ASN A 107 -14.56 -2.87 -2.11
CA ASN A 107 -14.73 -4.30 -2.22
C ASN A 107 -15.13 -4.93 -0.88
N THR A 108 -16.32 -5.53 -0.82
CA THR A 108 -16.86 -6.20 0.37
C THR A 108 -16.60 -7.71 0.38
N LYS A 109 -16.03 -8.26 -0.70
CA LYS A 109 -15.81 -9.72 -0.87
C LYS A 109 -14.42 -10.17 -0.43
N GLY A 110 -13.72 -9.39 0.39
CA GLY A 110 -12.38 -9.73 0.89
C GLY A 110 -11.24 -9.44 -0.10
N PHE A 111 -11.51 -8.75 -1.21
CA PHE A 111 -10.51 -8.41 -2.23
C PHE A 111 -10.19 -6.91 -2.28
N LYS A 112 -10.33 -6.20 -1.15
CA LYS A 112 -9.92 -4.79 -1.05
C LYS A 112 -8.46 -4.62 -1.48
N TRP A 113 -7.62 -5.56 -1.11
CA TRP A 113 -6.22 -5.60 -1.49
C TRP A 113 -5.87 -6.91 -2.21
N CYS A 114 -5.15 -6.80 -3.34
CA CYS A 114 -4.58 -7.96 -4.02
C CYS A 114 -3.14 -7.60 -4.42
N SER A 115 -2.16 -8.29 -3.86
CA SER A 115 -0.75 -7.92 -4.02
C SER A 115 0.13 -9.14 -4.26
N CYS A 116 1.10 -8.98 -5.14
CA CYS A 116 2.27 -9.87 -5.27
C CYS A 116 3.58 -9.12 -5.00
N MET A 117 3.52 -7.94 -4.37
CA MET A 117 4.70 -7.18 -3.99
C MET A 117 5.55 -7.96 -2.99
N ASP A 118 6.86 -7.94 -3.21
CA ASP A 118 7.82 -8.38 -2.23
C ASP A 118 7.78 -7.48 -0.99
N ALA A 119 7.99 -8.07 0.18
CA ALA A 119 7.98 -7.36 1.46
C ALA A 119 9.05 -6.25 1.56
N SER A 120 10.10 -6.35 0.75
CA SER A 120 11.20 -5.39 0.71
C SER A 120 10.95 -4.19 -0.22
N VAL A 121 9.82 -4.17 -0.95
CA VAL A 121 9.45 -3.02 -1.79
C VAL A 121 8.95 -1.89 -0.90
N ILE A 122 9.53 -0.71 -1.08
CA ILE A 122 9.13 0.52 -0.38
C ILE A 122 8.57 1.45 -1.45
N SER A 123 7.31 1.85 -1.27
CA SER A 123 6.65 2.76 -2.20
C SER A 123 7.25 4.15 -2.13
N LEU A 124 7.37 4.81 -3.27
CA LEU A 124 7.98 6.14 -3.47
C LEU A 124 9.48 6.21 -3.20
N TRP A 125 10.17 5.09 -2.97
CA TRP A 125 11.60 5.06 -2.65
C TRP A 125 12.46 5.81 -3.67
N THR A 126 12.16 5.64 -4.96
CA THR A 126 12.89 6.27 -6.07
C THR A 126 12.37 7.65 -6.44
N LYS A 127 11.28 8.10 -5.83
CA LYS A 127 10.60 9.36 -6.15
C LYS A 127 10.95 10.48 -5.18
N VAL A 128 11.24 10.15 -3.92
CA VAL A 128 11.61 11.14 -2.91
C VAL A 128 13.00 11.73 -3.19
N PRO A 129 13.27 12.98 -2.76
CA PRO A 129 14.57 13.62 -2.93
C PRO A 129 15.73 12.75 -2.46
N GLU A 130 16.87 12.85 -3.14
CA GLU A 130 18.06 12.09 -2.77
C GLU A 130 18.61 12.48 -1.39
N TYR A 131 18.44 13.74 -0.99
CA TYR A 131 18.85 14.30 0.30
C TYR A 131 17.78 15.24 0.82
N GLY A 132 17.70 15.35 2.13
CA GLY A 132 16.77 16.28 2.77
C GLY A 132 16.93 16.38 4.29
N ASP A 133 16.20 17.30 4.87
CA ASP A 133 16.20 17.46 6.34
C ASP A 133 15.39 16.34 7.00
N ARG A 134 14.28 15.93 6.40
CA ARG A 134 13.35 14.97 6.98
C ARG A 134 12.68 14.09 5.95
N ILE A 135 12.26 12.89 6.37
CA ILE A 135 11.41 11.97 5.62
C ILE A 135 10.50 11.20 6.57
N VAL A 136 9.31 10.86 6.13
CA VAL A 136 8.34 10.08 6.90
C VAL A 136 8.12 8.72 6.28
N ILE A 137 8.11 7.67 7.11
CA ILE A 137 7.74 6.30 6.73
C ILE A 137 6.29 6.07 7.17
N CYS A 138 5.40 5.86 6.21
CA CYS A 138 3.99 5.55 6.43
C CYS A 138 3.70 4.05 6.27
N SER A 139 2.58 3.59 6.80
CA SER A 139 2.07 2.21 6.63
C SER A 139 1.48 2.00 5.23
N SER A 140 0.96 3.05 4.59
CA SER A 140 0.31 2.98 3.28
C SER A 140 0.77 4.06 2.30
N LEU A 141 0.73 3.72 1.00
CA LEU A 141 1.02 4.70 -0.06
C LEU A 141 0.03 5.88 -0.03
N LYS A 142 -1.23 5.64 0.34
CA LYS A 142 -2.25 6.69 0.40
C LYS A 142 -1.86 7.77 1.41
N ASP A 143 -1.39 7.36 2.60
CA ASP A 143 -0.94 8.29 3.65
C ASP A 143 0.34 9.02 3.27
N ALA A 144 1.30 8.33 2.65
CA ALA A 144 2.50 8.97 2.14
C ALA A 144 2.18 10.03 1.07
N LEU A 145 1.22 9.75 0.19
CA LEU A 145 0.81 10.71 -0.84
C LEU A 145 0.09 11.91 -0.26
N VAL A 146 -0.86 11.73 0.69
CA VAL A 146 -1.56 12.86 1.29
C VAL A 146 -0.61 13.75 2.09
N LEU A 147 0.30 13.16 2.84
CA LEU A 147 1.30 13.91 3.61
C LEU A 147 2.24 14.71 2.68
N SER A 148 2.73 14.08 1.63
CA SER A 148 3.58 14.76 0.65
C SER A 148 2.83 15.86 -0.11
N CYS A 149 1.57 15.60 -0.48
CA CYS A 149 0.75 16.56 -1.21
C CYS A 149 0.38 17.78 -0.36
N GLN A 150 -0.04 17.57 0.88
CA GLN A 150 -0.63 18.62 1.70
C GLN A 150 0.38 19.34 2.59
N CYS A 151 1.40 18.63 3.07
CA CYS A 151 2.43 19.18 3.98
C CYS A 151 3.79 19.38 3.29
N HIS A 152 3.95 18.97 2.02
CA HIS A 152 5.22 19.04 1.29
C HIS A 152 6.39 18.33 2.01
N ILE A 153 6.08 17.29 2.79
CA ILE A 153 7.06 16.47 3.47
C ILE A 153 7.32 15.22 2.63
N PRO A 154 8.58 14.92 2.25
CA PRO A 154 8.90 13.67 1.61
C PRO A 154 8.43 12.48 2.44
N ALA A 155 7.66 11.59 1.83
CA ALA A 155 7.16 10.40 2.51
C ALA A 155 7.30 9.17 1.62
N ILE A 156 7.59 8.03 2.25
CA ILE A 156 7.64 6.70 1.65
C ILE A 156 6.68 5.79 2.40
N ALA A 157 6.31 4.67 1.80
CA ALA A 157 5.42 3.74 2.47
C ALA A 157 5.92 2.30 2.40
N LEU A 158 5.73 1.57 3.50
CA LEU A 158 5.86 0.12 3.54
C LEU A 158 4.65 -0.54 2.85
N GLN A 159 4.67 -1.85 2.70
CA GLN A 159 3.58 -2.57 2.03
C GLN A 159 2.34 -2.82 2.92
N GLY A 160 2.36 -2.32 4.14
CA GLY A 160 1.31 -2.41 5.14
C GLY A 160 1.88 -2.61 6.54
N GLU A 161 1.00 -2.75 7.51
CA GLU A 161 1.34 -3.11 8.88
C GLU A 161 2.06 -4.48 8.94
N GLY A 162 2.94 -4.65 9.91
CA GLY A 162 3.74 -5.87 10.06
C GLY A 162 4.89 -6.03 9.06
N TYR A 163 5.09 -5.06 8.14
CA TYR A 163 6.24 -5.08 7.25
C TYR A 163 7.44 -4.37 7.88
N ASN A 164 8.60 -4.97 7.71
CA ASN A 164 9.86 -4.42 8.19
C ASN A 164 10.66 -3.78 7.06
N ILE A 165 11.42 -2.76 7.40
CA ILE A 165 12.44 -2.17 6.56
C ILE A 165 13.77 -2.93 6.74
N SER A 166 14.54 -3.10 5.68
CA SER A 166 15.86 -3.75 5.76
C SER A 166 16.91 -2.82 6.38
N ASP A 167 17.95 -3.39 6.98
CA ASP A 167 19.04 -2.61 7.57
C ASP A 167 19.77 -1.77 6.53
N THR A 168 19.90 -2.28 5.29
CA THR A 168 20.44 -1.53 4.15
C THR A 168 19.61 -0.29 3.86
N ALA A 169 18.25 -0.43 3.81
CA ALA A 169 17.38 0.71 3.59
C ALA A 169 17.41 1.70 4.75
N CYS A 170 17.53 1.22 6.00
CA CYS A 170 17.70 2.09 7.18
C CYS A 170 19.01 2.90 7.10
N THR A 171 20.10 2.26 6.71
CA THR A 171 21.39 2.93 6.53
C THR A 171 21.32 3.99 5.45
N GLU A 172 20.66 3.66 4.34
CA GLU A 172 20.47 4.60 3.24
C GLU A 172 19.59 5.80 3.65
N LEU A 173 18.51 5.58 4.40
CA LEU A 173 17.69 6.68 4.91
C LEU A 173 18.47 7.61 5.82
N ARG A 174 19.32 7.09 6.72
CA ARG A 174 20.18 7.91 7.59
C ARG A 174 21.23 8.69 6.80
N ARG A 175 21.72 8.14 5.68
CA ARG A 175 22.64 8.84 4.80
C ARG A 175 21.97 9.99 4.06
N ARG A 176 20.70 9.81 3.66
CA ARG A 176 19.94 10.77 2.85
C ARG A 176 19.27 11.87 3.64
N TYR A 177 18.84 11.58 4.87
CA TYR A 177 18.01 12.50 5.64
C TYR A 177 18.57 12.69 7.04
N LYS A 178 18.51 13.95 7.53
CA LYS A 178 18.93 14.28 8.90
C LYS A 178 18.02 13.64 9.94
N GLN A 179 16.71 13.56 9.63
CA GLN A 179 15.69 12.99 10.50
C GLN A 179 14.80 12.03 9.71
N VAL A 180 14.54 10.87 10.31
CA VAL A 180 13.63 9.87 9.77
C VAL A 180 12.53 9.62 10.79
N PHE A 181 11.30 9.80 10.37
CA PHE A 181 10.11 9.62 11.19
C PHE A 181 9.32 8.40 10.76
N ILE A 182 8.60 7.79 11.70
CA ILE A 182 7.61 6.73 11.46
C ILE A 182 6.25 7.34 11.84
N CYS A 183 5.28 7.23 10.94
CA CYS A 183 3.91 7.67 11.18
C CYS A 183 2.96 6.63 10.55
N PHE A 184 2.50 5.69 11.38
CA PHE A 184 1.58 4.62 10.99
C PHE A 184 0.16 4.94 11.45
N ASP A 185 -0.78 4.04 11.13
CA ASP A 185 -2.15 4.12 11.60
C ASP A 185 -2.18 4.22 13.14
N VAL A 186 -3.12 4.99 13.68
CA VAL A 186 -3.24 5.19 15.15
C VAL A 186 -4.15 4.14 15.81
N ASP A 187 -4.51 3.08 15.09
CA ASP A 187 -5.18 1.93 15.68
C ASP A 187 -4.18 1.00 16.41
N ALA A 188 -4.69 0.05 17.19
CA ALA A 188 -3.85 -0.79 18.04
C ALA A 188 -2.76 -1.59 17.26
N PRO A 189 -3.03 -2.18 16.09
CA PRO A 189 -2.00 -2.81 15.27
C PRO A 189 -0.94 -1.81 14.78
N GLY A 190 -1.37 -0.66 14.22
CA GLY A 190 -0.47 0.35 13.68
C GLY A 190 0.46 0.95 14.74
N LEU A 191 -0.07 1.27 15.93
CA LEU A 191 0.73 1.76 17.07
C LEU A 191 1.78 0.74 17.50
N LYS A 192 1.40 -0.53 17.63
CA LYS A 192 2.31 -1.62 18.00
C LYS A 192 3.44 -1.78 16.97
N ASP A 193 3.10 -1.77 15.69
CA ASP A 193 4.06 -1.96 14.61
C ASP A 193 5.00 -0.76 14.46
N ALA A 194 4.47 0.47 14.65
CA ALA A 194 5.28 1.70 14.66
C ALA A 194 6.28 1.70 15.82
N GLU A 195 5.85 1.31 17.02
CA GLU A 195 6.72 1.20 18.18
C GLU A 195 7.82 0.14 17.98
N ALA A 196 7.45 -1.04 17.45
CA ALA A 196 8.40 -2.10 17.16
C ALA A 196 9.44 -1.68 16.12
N LEU A 197 9.00 -0.97 15.07
CA LEU A 197 9.90 -0.45 14.04
C LEU A 197 10.81 0.64 14.62
N SER A 198 10.29 1.54 15.45
CA SER A 198 11.07 2.59 16.13
C SER A 198 12.15 1.99 17.03
N LYS A 199 11.81 0.98 17.85
CA LYS A 199 12.78 0.27 18.72
C LYS A 199 13.89 -0.40 17.88
N LYS A 200 13.52 -1.01 16.76
CA LYS A 200 14.48 -1.69 15.86
C LYS A 200 15.41 -0.71 15.17
N THR A 201 14.88 0.38 14.67
CA THR A 201 15.62 1.30 13.79
C THR A 201 16.20 2.52 14.50
N GLY A 202 15.68 2.90 15.67
CA GLY A 202 15.99 4.17 16.32
C GLY A 202 15.36 5.39 15.63
N PHE A 203 14.49 5.19 14.63
CA PHE A 203 13.75 6.29 14.01
C PHE A 203 12.66 6.80 14.94
N ARG A 204 12.38 8.10 14.87
CA ARG A 204 11.41 8.74 15.76
C ARG A 204 9.98 8.34 15.38
N ASN A 205 9.26 7.71 16.31
CA ASN A 205 7.85 7.43 16.16
C ASN A 205 7.01 8.68 16.44
N VAL A 206 6.13 9.05 15.53
CA VAL A 206 5.20 10.17 15.65
C VAL A 206 3.79 9.61 15.61
N VAL A 207 3.03 9.85 16.67
CA VAL A 207 1.62 9.45 16.79
C VAL A 207 0.79 10.74 16.78
N PRO A 208 0.18 11.11 15.64
CA PRO A 208 -0.64 12.30 15.53
C PRO A 208 -1.99 12.11 16.25
N ASP A 209 -2.55 13.20 16.78
CA ASP A 209 -3.97 13.22 17.15
C ASP A 209 -4.81 13.41 15.88
N LEU A 210 -5.53 12.37 15.47
CA LEU A 210 -6.38 12.36 14.27
C LEU A 210 -7.88 12.50 14.61
N HIS A 211 -8.21 12.95 15.82
CA HIS A 211 -9.58 13.21 16.28
C HIS A 211 -10.57 12.03 16.02
N GLY A 212 -10.09 10.81 16.25
CA GLY A 212 -10.89 9.59 16.11
C GLY A 212 -10.74 8.87 14.76
N GLU A 213 -10.11 9.48 13.78
CA GLU A 213 -9.74 8.78 12.54
C GLU A 213 -8.50 7.92 12.75
N LYS A 214 -8.38 6.84 11.98
CA LYS A 214 -7.32 5.87 12.18
C LYS A 214 -6.04 6.15 11.40
N ASP A 215 -6.13 6.83 10.25
CA ASP A 215 -5.01 7.12 9.35
C ASP A 215 -5.04 8.57 8.83
N LEU A 216 -3.91 9.04 8.31
CA LEU A 216 -3.73 10.40 7.82
C LEU A 216 -4.72 10.75 6.69
N SER A 217 -4.99 9.81 5.82
CA SER A 217 -5.84 10.03 4.67
C SER A 217 -7.31 10.11 5.06
N ASP A 218 -7.78 9.29 5.98
CA ASP A 218 -9.13 9.36 6.50
C ASP A 218 -9.31 10.64 7.35
N TYR A 219 -8.30 11.04 8.12
CA TYR A 219 -8.29 12.33 8.82
C TYR A 219 -8.41 13.51 7.85
N TYR A 220 -7.60 13.57 6.79
CA TYR A 220 -7.76 14.63 5.79
C TYR A 220 -9.19 14.66 5.24
N LYS A 221 -9.74 13.51 4.94
CA LYS A 221 -11.10 13.40 4.37
C LYS A 221 -12.17 13.92 5.33
N SER A 222 -12.05 13.66 6.63
CA SER A 222 -13.04 14.05 7.65
C SER A 222 -13.03 15.55 7.94
N LEU A 223 -11.91 16.25 7.72
CA LEU A 223 -11.79 17.68 8.01
C LEU A 223 -12.74 18.54 7.19
N THR A 224 -13.43 19.47 7.85
CA THR A 224 -14.18 20.55 7.19
C THR A 224 -13.21 21.63 6.67
N ASP A 225 -12.28 22.07 7.51
CA ASP A 225 -11.21 22.97 7.13
C ASP A 225 -9.92 22.18 6.84
N LYS A 226 -9.59 22.05 5.57
CA LYS A 226 -8.41 21.31 5.10
C LYS A 226 -7.07 21.94 5.51
N GLN A 227 -7.05 23.20 5.92
CA GLN A 227 -5.82 23.85 6.41
C GLN A 227 -5.36 23.24 7.74
N GLN A 228 -6.26 22.68 8.52
CA GLN A 228 -5.91 21.99 9.78
C GLN A 228 -4.95 20.82 9.55
N PHE A 229 -5.04 20.13 8.41
CA PHE A 229 -4.12 19.04 8.10
C PHE A 229 -2.65 19.51 8.03
N LYS A 230 -2.41 20.73 7.56
CA LYS A 230 -1.06 21.29 7.46
C LYS A 230 -0.40 21.49 8.81
N GLN A 231 -1.16 21.59 9.90
CA GLN A 231 -0.62 21.70 11.26
C GLN A 231 0.16 20.46 11.67
N LEU A 232 -0.13 19.30 11.05
CA LEU A 232 0.63 18.07 11.28
C LEU A 232 2.11 18.22 10.89
N GLU A 233 2.45 19.18 10.03
CA GLU A 233 3.84 19.46 9.65
C GLU A 233 4.71 19.73 10.88
N THR A 234 4.17 20.36 11.92
CA THR A 234 4.90 20.69 13.15
C THR A 234 5.37 19.48 13.93
N LEU A 235 4.76 18.32 13.74
CA LEU A 235 5.13 17.06 14.42
C LEU A 235 6.43 16.46 13.88
N PHE A 236 6.85 16.87 12.69
CA PHE A 236 8.00 16.33 11.98
C PHE A 236 9.20 17.30 11.98
N HIS A 237 9.44 17.96 13.10
CA HIS A 237 10.57 18.85 13.32
C HIS A 237 11.55 18.30 14.37
#